data_b65c32e8ff6cca80148aef7efbbca193
#
_entry.id   b65c32e8ff6cca80148aef7efbbca193
#
_cell.length_a   1.000
_cell.length_b   1.000
_cell.length_c   1.000
_cell.angle_alpha   90.00
_cell.angle_beta   90.00
_cell.angle_gamma   90.00
#
_symmetry.space_group_name_H-M   'P 1'
#
loop_
_entity.id
_entity.type
_entity.pdbx_description
1 polymer ?
#
loop_
_entity_poly.entity_id
_entity_poly.type
_entity_poly.pdbx_seq_one_letter_code
_entity_poly.pdbx_strand_id
1 'polypeptide(L)'
;MKRKVKTNSASGSLMRLFAFTRPYITLIVLSLFFAALGVVMTLAAPVLIGDAVDLIAGPGNVEFEKLPPVLIKLGIVIAAAAIFTALTAFFNNLITHRTASDLRVSLFCKLNRVPLSYTDSRSHGDIISRATSDIELVSEGLLHAFTQLFTGISTVICTLVFMLRATLQSNLHITLAVVLLTPLSLAVSTVIARGSYKYVSEQTRVQGEVLGFANEYAANQKAVRAFACEDMVNGGFEEINTRLGKCGLAAQIYGALVNPVTRFVNAIIYAVVGVLGALAAVSGTMSVGALSMFLTY
;
A
#
# COMPACT_ATOMS: atom_id res chain seq x y z
N MET A 1 19.66 -25.31 -28.46
CA MET A 1 18.22 -25.61 -28.31
C MET A 1 17.67 -24.79 -27.16
N LYS A 2 17.15 -23.54 -27.42
CA LYS A 2 16.66 -22.62 -26.40
C LYS A 2 15.31 -23.12 -25.88
N ARG A 3 15.31 -23.77 -24.71
CA ARG A 3 14.11 -24.12 -23.98
C ARG A 3 13.41 -22.81 -23.55
N LYS A 4 12.31 -22.43 -24.21
CA LYS A 4 11.43 -21.35 -23.75
C LYS A 4 11.01 -21.66 -22.30
N VAL A 5 11.56 -20.93 -21.36
CA VAL A 5 11.04 -20.91 -19.99
C VAL A 5 9.62 -20.35 -20.11
N LYS A 6 8.62 -21.20 -19.90
CA LYS A 6 7.23 -20.76 -19.74
C LYS A 6 7.23 -19.81 -18.56
N THR A 7 7.08 -18.53 -18.82
CA THR A 7 6.74 -17.52 -17.79
C THR A 7 5.42 -18.01 -17.18
N ASN A 8 5.53 -18.65 -16.01
CA ASN A 8 4.36 -18.90 -15.19
C ASN A 8 3.69 -17.55 -14.99
N SER A 9 2.41 -17.42 -15.37
CA SER A 9 1.69 -16.17 -15.22
C SER A 9 1.80 -15.71 -13.76
N ALA A 10 1.97 -14.42 -13.53
CA ALA A 10 2.08 -13.85 -12.17
C ALA A 10 0.95 -14.32 -11.24
N SER A 11 -0.25 -14.57 -11.80
CA SER A 11 -1.40 -15.15 -11.11
C SER A 11 -1.13 -16.57 -10.55
N GLY A 12 -0.40 -17.41 -11.29
CA GLY A 12 -0.06 -18.76 -10.80
C GLY A 12 0.96 -18.75 -9.66
N SER A 13 1.86 -17.79 -9.63
CA SER A 13 2.83 -17.61 -8.54
C SER A 13 2.16 -17.08 -7.28
N LEU A 14 1.26 -16.09 -7.40
CA LEU A 14 0.46 -15.58 -6.29
C LEU A 14 -0.43 -16.67 -5.67
N MET A 15 -1.07 -17.49 -6.51
CA MET A 15 -1.95 -18.59 -6.03
C MET A 15 -1.17 -19.63 -5.23
N ARG A 16 0.07 -19.93 -5.63
CA ARG A 16 0.97 -20.82 -4.86
C ARG A 16 1.39 -20.19 -3.53
N LEU A 17 1.65 -18.89 -3.53
CA LEU A 17 2.00 -18.16 -2.31
C LEU A 17 0.83 -18.17 -1.31
N PHE A 18 -0.39 -17.94 -1.79
CA PHE A 18 -1.60 -18.05 -0.97
C PHE A 18 -1.85 -19.49 -0.45
N ALA A 19 -1.35 -20.51 -1.14
CA ALA A 19 -1.42 -21.88 -0.61
C ALA A 19 -0.60 -22.05 0.67
N PHE A 20 0.52 -21.35 0.83
CA PHE A 20 1.32 -21.34 2.06
C PHE A 20 0.66 -20.60 3.22
N THR A 21 -0.25 -19.66 2.95
CA THR A 21 -1.01 -18.98 4.00
C THR A 21 -2.25 -19.73 4.45
N ARG A 22 -2.66 -20.77 3.69
CA ARG A 22 -3.87 -21.56 3.97
C ARG A 22 -3.91 -22.19 5.38
N PRO A 23 -2.82 -22.71 5.95
CA PRO A 23 -2.83 -23.22 7.33
C PRO A 23 -3.20 -22.15 8.37
N TYR A 24 -3.02 -20.87 8.03
CA TYR A 24 -3.23 -19.73 8.92
C TYR A 24 -4.55 -19.00 8.67
N ILE A 25 -5.53 -19.66 8.00
CA ILE A 25 -6.81 -19.03 7.63
C ILE A 25 -7.56 -18.49 8.83
N THR A 26 -7.47 -19.14 9.99
CA THR A 26 -8.09 -18.66 11.24
C THR A 26 -7.49 -17.33 11.69
N LEU A 27 -6.16 -17.17 11.60
CA LEU A 27 -5.48 -15.93 11.93
C LEU A 27 -5.82 -14.83 10.91
N ILE A 28 -5.97 -15.19 9.62
CA ILE A 28 -6.37 -14.27 8.55
C ILE A 28 -7.79 -13.74 8.82
N VAL A 29 -8.74 -14.63 9.14
CA VAL A 29 -10.11 -14.24 9.47
C VAL A 29 -10.15 -13.35 10.71
N LEU A 30 -9.35 -13.67 11.73
CA LEU A 30 -9.26 -12.88 12.96
C LEU A 30 -8.65 -11.49 12.69
N SER A 31 -7.60 -11.43 11.88
CA SER A 31 -7.00 -10.16 11.44
C SER A 31 -8.01 -9.31 10.65
N LEU A 32 -8.75 -9.91 9.72
CA LEU A 32 -9.78 -9.21 8.95
C LEU A 32 -10.91 -8.69 9.85
N PHE A 33 -11.32 -9.47 10.83
CA PHE A 33 -12.33 -9.06 11.82
C PHE A 33 -11.87 -7.85 12.64
N PHE A 34 -10.64 -7.87 13.17
CA PHE A 34 -10.10 -6.74 13.91
C PHE A 34 -9.83 -5.53 13.02
N ALA A 35 -9.41 -5.73 11.76
CA ALA A 35 -9.28 -4.66 10.80
C ALA A 35 -10.63 -3.96 10.55
N ALA A 36 -11.70 -4.72 10.34
CA ALA A 36 -13.04 -4.17 10.15
C ALA A 36 -13.53 -3.41 11.39
N LEU A 37 -13.34 -3.97 12.60
CA LEU A 37 -13.68 -3.27 13.85
C LEU A 37 -12.86 -1.98 14.03
N GLY A 38 -11.55 -2.03 13.77
CA GLY A 38 -10.66 -0.87 13.84
C GLY A 38 -11.11 0.24 12.90
N VAL A 39 -11.47 -0.11 11.66
CA VAL A 39 -11.98 0.85 10.68
C VAL A 39 -13.32 1.43 11.12
N VAL A 40 -14.27 0.62 11.60
CA VAL A 40 -15.57 1.10 12.09
C VAL A 40 -15.36 2.09 13.26
N MET A 41 -14.48 1.79 14.21
CA MET A 41 -14.16 2.71 15.31
C MET A 41 -13.50 3.99 14.80
N THR A 42 -12.56 3.89 13.88
CA THR A 42 -11.89 5.06 13.29
C THR A 42 -12.90 5.96 12.57
N LEU A 43 -13.84 5.39 11.83
CA LEU A 43 -14.88 6.14 11.12
C LEU A 43 -16.03 6.63 12.03
N ALA A 44 -16.17 6.08 13.23
CA ALA A 44 -17.11 6.60 14.22
C ALA A 44 -16.60 7.90 14.88
N ALA A 45 -15.29 8.14 14.91
CA ALA A 45 -14.71 9.34 15.49
C ALA A 45 -15.18 10.65 14.81
N PRO A 46 -15.20 10.78 13.46
CA PRO A 46 -15.74 11.96 12.79
C PRO A 46 -17.21 12.24 13.11
N VAL A 47 -18.02 11.19 13.35
CA VAL A 47 -19.43 11.37 13.77
C VAL A 47 -19.50 12.06 15.13
N LEU A 48 -18.74 11.55 16.12
CA LEU A 48 -18.68 12.14 17.44
C LEU A 48 -18.08 13.55 17.45
N ILE A 49 -17.12 13.81 16.55
CA ILE A 49 -16.57 15.17 16.34
C ILE A 49 -17.68 16.08 15.78
N GLY A 50 -18.46 15.62 14.82
CA GLY A 50 -19.60 16.35 14.28
C GLY A 50 -20.64 16.68 15.36
N ASP A 51 -21.01 15.69 16.19
CA ASP A 51 -21.93 15.89 17.32
C ASP A 51 -21.37 16.92 18.33
N ALA A 52 -20.06 16.88 18.61
CA ALA A 52 -19.41 17.86 19.48
C ALA A 52 -19.42 19.27 18.88
N VAL A 53 -19.20 19.39 17.56
CA VAL A 53 -19.26 20.67 16.84
C VAL A 53 -20.67 21.25 16.88
N ASP A 54 -21.70 20.44 16.68
CA ASP A 54 -23.10 20.89 16.71
C ASP A 54 -23.54 21.38 18.09
N LEU A 55 -22.95 20.84 19.19
CA LEU A 55 -23.19 21.34 20.55
C LEU A 55 -22.58 22.73 20.82
N ILE A 56 -21.56 23.11 20.02
CA ILE A 56 -20.83 24.40 20.20
C ILE A 56 -21.26 25.44 19.17
N ALA A 57 -21.63 25.02 17.95
CA ALA A 57 -21.89 25.90 16.80
C ALA A 57 -23.31 26.50 16.81
N GLY A 58 -24.16 26.15 17.75
CA GLY A 58 -25.52 26.71 17.86
C GLY A 58 -25.51 28.20 18.22
N PRO A 59 -26.23 29.06 17.49
CA PRO A 59 -26.26 30.50 17.80
C PRO A 59 -26.90 30.75 19.17
N GLY A 60 -26.08 31.13 20.15
CA GLY A 60 -26.51 31.58 21.47
C GLY A 60 -26.78 30.47 22.51
N ASN A 61 -26.59 29.24 22.22
CA ASN A 61 -26.87 28.10 23.12
C ASN A 61 -25.75 27.07 23.10
N VAL A 62 -24.63 27.39 23.73
CA VAL A 62 -23.54 26.39 23.91
C VAL A 62 -23.91 25.46 25.07
N GLU A 63 -24.21 24.18 24.76
CA GLU A 63 -24.57 23.17 25.76
C GLU A 63 -23.33 22.56 26.38
N PHE A 64 -22.59 23.29 27.22
CA PHE A 64 -21.37 22.80 27.87
C PHE A 64 -21.58 21.53 28.72
N GLU A 65 -22.77 21.34 29.28
CA GLU A 65 -23.09 20.16 30.10
C GLU A 65 -23.11 18.84 29.29
N LYS A 66 -23.44 18.90 27.99
CA LYS A 66 -23.49 17.73 27.11
C LYS A 66 -22.16 17.42 26.40
N LEU A 67 -21.21 18.35 26.43
CA LEU A 67 -19.93 18.19 25.77
C LEU A 67 -19.00 17.14 26.42
N PRO A 68 -18.84 17.09 27.76
CA PRO A 68 -17.95 16.11 28.40
C PRO A 68 -18.30 14.64 28.08
N PRO A 69 -19.58 14.18 28.10
CA PRO A 69 -19.89 12.80 27.78
C PRO A 69 -19.59 12.46 26.30
N VAL A 70 -19.68 13.41 25.36
CA VAL A 70 -19.32 13.19 23.95
C VAL A 70 -17.80 13.05 23.82
N LEU A 71 -17.04 13.89 24.50
CA LEU A 71 -15.57 13.81 24.49
C LEU A 71 -15.06 12.53 25.13
N ILE A 72 -15.69 12.06 26.22
CA ILE A 72 -15.35 10.78 26.84
C ILE A 72 -15.62 9.62 25.87
N LYS A 73 -16.79 9.61 25.20
CA LYS A 73 -17.11 8.61 24.16
C LYS A 73 -16.09 8.65 23.03
N LEU A 74 -15.71 9.83 22.55
CA LEU A 74 -14.69 10.01 21.53
C LEU A 74 -13.34 9.41 21.98
N GLY A 75 -12.91 9.70 23.21
CA GLY A 75 -11.70 9.12 23.78
C GLY A 75 -11.72 7.57 23.82
N ILE A 76 -12.86 6.99 24.23
CA ILE A 76 -13.05 5.54 24.27
C ILE A 76 -12.99 4.96 22.85
N VAL A 77 -13.64 5.59 21.87
CA VAL A 77 -13.66 5.14 20.48
C VAL A 77 -12.26 5.20 19.85
N ILE A 78 -11.52 6.27 20.09
CA ILE A 78 -10.12 6.40 19.61
C ILE A 78 -9.22 5.33 20.25
N ALA A 79 -9.35 5.13 21.57
CA ALA A 79 -8.59 4.08 22.28
C ALA A 79 -8.92 2.68 21.73
N ALA A 80 -10.20 2.37 21.52
CA ALA A 80 -10.64 1.12 20.91
C ALA A 80 -10.10 0.95 19.48
N ALA A 81 -10.15 2.01 18.65
CA ALA A 81 -9.58 2.00 17.31
C ALA A 81 -8.08 1.67 17.32
N ALA A 82 -7.32 2.30 18.23
CA ALA A 82 -5.89 2.04 18.40
C ALA A 82 -5.61 0.59 18.79
N ILE A 83 -6.37 0.03 19.74
CA ILE A 83 -6.25 -1.36 20.17
C ILE A 83 -6.53 -2.32 19.01
N PHE A 84 -7.63 -2.14 18.29
CA PHE A 84 -7.97 -3.02 17.16
C PHE A 84 -6.97 -2.91 16.02
N THR A 85 -6.46 -1.72 15.74
CA THR A 85 -5.39 -1.52 14.73
C THR A 85 -4.10 -2.24 15.16
N ALA A 86 -3.71 -2.14 16.43
CA ALA A 86 -2.55 -2.85 16.99
C ALA A 86 -2.73 -4.38 16.92
N LEU A 87 -3.93 -4.89 17.24
CA LEU A 87 -4.25 -6.32 17.11
C LEU A 87 -4.17 -6.78 15.65
N THR A 88 -4.70 -5.99 14.70
CA THR A 88 -4.59 -6.28 13.27
C THR A 88 -3.12 -6.38 12.84
N ALA A 89 -2.29 -5.42 13.24
CA ALA A 89 -0.86 -5.43 12.93
C ALA A 89 -0.15 -6.64 13.56
N PHE A 90 -0.49 -6.99 14.79
CA PHE A 90 0.05 -8.17 15.48
C PHE A 90 -0.27 -9.47 14.73
N PHE A 91 -1.53 -9.68 14.34
CA PHE A 91 -1.93 -10.87 13.59
C PHE A 91 -1.31 -10.91 12.20
N ASN A 92 -1.26 -9.78 11.49
CA ASN A 92 -0.61 -9.70 10.17
C ASN A 92 0.88 -10.06 10.26
N ASN A 93 1.59 -9.53 11.24
CA ASN A 93 2.99 -9.89 11.48
C ASN A 93 3.15 -11.38 11.79
N LEU A 94 2.29 -11.94 12.64
CA LEU A 94 2.33 -13.35 13.01
C LEU A 94 2.11 -14.26 11.79
N ILE A 95 1.12 -13.95 10.93
CA ILE A 95 0.84 -14.68 9.68
C ILE A 95 2.06 -14.61 8.76
N THR A 96 2.61 -13.43 8.56
CA THR A 96 3.74 -13.20 7.65
C THR A 96 4.98 -13.96 8.10
N HIS A 97 5.36 -13.83 9.37
CA HIS A 97 6.56 -14.51 9.89
C HIS A 97 6.42 -16.04 9.89
N ARG A 98 5.25 -16.59 10.21
CA ARG A 98 5.00 -18.03 10.11
C ARG A 98 5.06 -18.52 8.67
N THR A 99 4.44 -17.79 7.73
CA THR A 99 4.49 -18.12 6.31
C THR A 99 5.93 -18.07 5.77
N ALA A 100 6.72 -17.07 6.18
CA ALA A 100 8.13 -16.97 5.82
C ALA A 100 8.96 -18.13 6.37
N SER A 101 8.70 -18.55 7.61
CA SER A 101 9.33 -19.73 8.22
C SER A 101 9.02 -21.00 7.42
N ASP A 102 7.75 -21.22 7.09
CA ASP A 102 7.33 -22.40 6.29
C ASP A 102 7.96 -22.40 4.88
N LEU A 103 8.08 -21.21 4.27
CA LEU A 103 8.77 -21.07 2.99
C LEU A 103 10.25 -21.43 3.09
N ARG A 104 10.94 -20.97 4.17
CA ARG A 104 12.35 -21.31 4.41
C ARG A 104 12.54 -22.82 4.62
N VAL A 105 11.70 -23.42 5.45
CA VAL A 105 11.73 -24.88 5.69
C VAL A 105 11.47 -25.65 4.39
N SER A 106 10.44 -25.26 3.62
CA SER A 106 10.13 -25.89 2.33
C SER A 106 11.27 -25.76 1.33
N LEU A 107 11.91 -24.59 1.26
CA LEU A 107 13.07 -24.36 0.40
C LEU A 107 14.23 -25.26 0.81
N PHE A 108 14.56 -25.30 2.09
CA PHE A 108 15.65 -26.12 2.63
C PHE A 108 15.41 -27.61 2.36
N CYS A 109 14.21 -28.11 2.66
CA CYS A 109 13.84 -29.49 2.35
C CYS A 109 13.93 -29.81 0.84
N LYS A 110 13.61 -28.85 0.00
CA LYS A 110 13.71 -29.01 -1.45
C LYS A 110 15.17 -29.00 -1.92
N LEU A 111 16.01 -28.14 -1.37
CA LEU A 111 17.45 -28.12 -1.66
C LEU A 111 18.11 -29.46 -1.35
N ASN A 112 17.75 -30.09 -0.24
CA ASN A 112 18.29 -31.41 0.13
C ASN A 112 17.82 -32.56 -0.80
N ARG A 113 16.82 -32.32 -1.67
CA ARG A 113 16.29 -33.35 -2.61
C ARG A 113 16.64 -33.07 -4.07
N VAL A 114 17.31 -31.95 -4.35
CA VAL A 114 17.70 -31.59 -5.72
C VAL A 114 18.96 -32.37 -6.10
N PRO A 115 19.11 -32.82 -7.37
CA PRO A 115 20.34 -33.43 -7.84
C PRO A 115 21.55 -32.51 -7.68
N LEU A 116 22.72 -33.09 -7.35
CA LEU A 116 23.98 -32.33 -7.17
C LEU A 116 24.31 -31.46 -8.39
N SER A 117 23.97 -31.91 -9.59
CA SER A 117 24.16 -31.13 -10.82
C SER A 117 23.44 -29.77 -10.81
N TYR A 118 22.39 -29.62 -10.04
CA TYR A 118 21.68 -28.31 -9.85
C TYR A 118 22.46 -27.39 -8.93
N THR A 119 23.00 -27.92 -7.84
CA THR A 119 23.82 -27.15 -6.89
C THR A 119 25.16 -26.76 -7.50
N ASP A 120 25.78 -27.68 -8.26
CA ASP A 120 27.08 -27.41 -8.91
C ASP A 120 26.97 -26.42 -10.07
N SER A 121 25.79 -26.31 -10.71
CA SER A 121 25.55 -25.36 -11.80
C SER A 121 25.23 -23.94 -11.33
N ARG A 122 25.13 -23.70 -10.00
CA ARG A 122 24.76 -22.39 -9.40
C ARG A 122 25.78 -21.98 -8.34
N SER A 123 25.96 -20.68 -8.18
CA SER A 123 26.81 -20.19 -7.10
C SER A 123 26.12 -20.42 -5.75
N HIS A 124 26.89 -20.77 -4.73
CA HIS A 124 26.41 -20.90 -3.36
C HIS A 124 25.73 -19.61 -2.86
N GLY A 125 26.25 -18.45 -3.31
CA GLY A 125 25.67 -17.13 -3.02
C GLY A 125 24.25 -16.96 -3.57
N ASP A 126 23.96 -17.45 -4.80
CA ASP A 126 22.59 -17.40 -5.39
C ASP A 126 21.61 -18.23 -4.55
N ILE A 127 22.02 -19.40 -4.08
CA ILE A 127 21.18 -20.27 -3.25
C ILE A 127 20.89 -19.62 -1.88
N ILE A 128 21.92 -19.06 -1.25
CA ILE A 128 21.77 -18.37 0.05
C ILE A 128 20.91 -17.11 -0.11
N SER A 129 21.14 -16.31 -1.15
CA SER A 129 20.34 -15.10 -1.42
C SER A 129 18.85 -15.42 -1.58
N ARG A 130 18.51 -16.54 -2.25
CA ARG A 130 17.11 -16.99 -2.36
C ARG A 130 16.50 -17.42 -1.03
N ALA A 131 17.31 -18.03 -0.16
CA ALA A 131 16.86 -18.47 1.16
C ALA A 131 16.69 -17.33 2.15
N THR A 132 17.40 -16.23 1.96
CA THR A 132 17.37 -15.05 2.84
C THR A 132 16.60 -13.90 2.19
N SER A 133 17.20 -13.22 1.22
CA SER A 133 16.70 -11.96 0.66
C SER A 133 15.40 -12.12 -0.14
N ASP A 134 15.27 -13.16 -0.97
CA ASP A 134 14.05 -13.34 -1.77
C ASP A 134 12.85 -13.68 -0.87
N ILE A 135 13.04 -14.52 0.16
CA ILE A 135 11.97 -14.84 1.11
C ILE A 135 11.61 -13.63 1.95
N GLU A 136 12.57 -12.81 2.36
CA GLU A 136 12.31 -11.57 3.09
C GLU A 136 11.47 -10.60 2.26
N LEU A 137 11.84 -10.38 1.00
CA LEU A 137 11.09 -9.55 0.06
C LEU A 137 9.65 -10.07 -0.15
N VAL A 138 9.47 -11.38 -0.24
CA VAL A 138 8.14 -12.00 -0.31
C VAL A 138 7.35 -11.77 0.98
N SER A 139 8.01 -11.86 2.14
CA SER A 139 7.38 -11.63 3.45
C SER A 139 6.91 -10.19 3.62
N GLU A 140 7.75 -9.22 3.27
CA GLU A 140 7.38 -7.80 3.27
C GLU A 140 6.20 -7.54 2.31
N GLY A 141 6.26 -8.10 1.11
CA GLY A 141 5.17 -8.00 0.14
C GLY A 141 3.85 -8.59 0.65
N LEU A 142 3.89 -9.73 1.35
CA LEU A 142 2.71 -10.32 1.98
C LEU A 142 2.15 -9.45 3.10
N LEU A 143 3.02 -8.93 3.97
CA LEU A 143 2.62 -8.06 5.07
C LEU A 143 1.92 -6.80 4.54
N HIS A 144 2.52 -6.15 3.54
CA HIS A 144 1.92 -4.99 2.90
C HIS A 144 0.59 -5.34 2.20
N ALA A 145 0.52 -6.48 1.49
CA ALA A 145 -0.70 -6.92 0.82
C ALA A 145 -1.84 -7.15 1.83
N PHE A 146 -1.60 -7.92 2.91
CA PHE A 146 -2.63 -8.17 3.91
C PHE A 146 -3.07 -6.89 4.62
N THR A 147 -2.13 -6.06 5.05
CA THR A 147 -2.45 -4.82 5.75
C THR A 147 -3.22 -3.86 4.85
N GLN A 148 -2.74 -3.59 3.63
CA GLN A 148 -3.36 -2.62 2.73
C GLN A 148 -4.68 -3.10 2.13
N LEU A 149 -4.78 -4.38 1.76
CA LEU A 149 -6.02 -4.91 1.20
C LEU A 149 -7.13 -4.96 2.25
N PHE A 150 -6.84 -5.48 3.45
CA PHE A 150 -7.87 -5.63 4.48
C PHE A 150 -8.33 -4.28 5.00
N THR A 151 -7.39 -3.41 5.39
CA THR A 151 -7.73 -2.08 5.87
C THR A 151 -8.34 -1.23 4.77
N GLY A 152 -7.76 -1.22 3.56
CA GLY A 152 -8.25 -0.40 2.45
C GLY A 152 -9.64 -0.77 1.98
N ILE A 153 -9.92 -2.07 1.77
CA ILE A 153 -11.26 -2.53 1.37
C ILE A 153 -12.28 -2.23 2.48
N SER A 154 -11.93 -2.52 3.74
CA SER A 154 -12.80 -2.23 4.88
C SER A 154 -13.08 -0.73 4.99
N THR A 155 -12.05 0.12 4.82
CA THR A 155 -12.23 1.57 4.87
C THR A 155 -13.18 2.06 3.80
N VAL A 156 -13.00 1.66 2.53
CA VAL A 156 -13.88 2.08 1.43
C VAL A 156 -15.33 1.66 1.69
N ILE A 157 -15.56 0.39 2.05
CA ILE A 157 -16.92 -0.12 2.31
C ILE A 157 -17.55 0.61 3.50
N CYS A 158 -16.85 0.70 4.62
CA CYS A 158 -17.37 1.34 5.83
C CYS A 158 -17.59 2.85 5.61
N THR A 159 -16.70 3.56 4.93
CA THR A 159 -16.89 4.99 4.62
C THR A 159 -18.15 5.19 3.78
N LEU A 160 -18.37 4.39 2.75
CA LEU A 160 -19.58 4.47 1.94
C LEU A 160 -20.84 4.21 2.77
N VAL A 161 -20.80 3.22 3.67
CA VAL A 161 -21.95 2.92 4.57
C VAL A 161 -22.21 4.09 5.54
N PHE A 162 -21.16 4.65 6.16
CA PHE A 162 -21.30 5.78 7.07
C PHE A 162 -21.81 7.04 6.35
N MET A 163 -21.27 7.33 5.15
CA MET A 163 -21.75 8.44 4.32
C MET A 163 -23.21 8.27 3.89
N LEU A 164 -23.60 7.06 3.47
CA LEU A 164 -24.98 6.78 3.08
C LEU A 164 -25.93 6.94 4.26
N ARG A 165 -25.54 6.48 5.44
CA ARG A 165 -26.31 6.65 6.67
C ARG A 165 -26.46 8.12 7.07
N ALA A 166 -25.40 8.91 6.95
CA ALA A 166 -25.43 10.34 7.17
C ALA A 166 -26.33 11.07 6.15
N THR A 167 -26.34 10.60 4.90
CA THR A 167 -27.18 11.16 3.83
C THR A 167 -28.66 10.96 4.06
N LEU A 168 -29.08 9.82 4.64
CA LEU A 168 -30.48 9.58 4.99
C LEU A 168 -31.04 10.59 6.00
N GLN A 169 -30.14 11.30 6.70
CA GLN A 169 -30.47 12.36 7.67
C GLN A 169 -30.23 13.78 7.13
N SER A 170 -29.58 13.92 5.95
CA SER A 170 -29.14 15.20 5.36
C SER A 170 -29.36 15.22 3.83
N ASN A 171 -28.64 16.02 3.09
CA ASN A 171 -28.82 16.22 1.64
C ASN A 171 -28.19 15.12 0.76
N LEU A 172 -29.01 14.46 -0.06
CA LEU A 172 -28.58 13.47 -1.07
C LEU A 172 -27.55 14.03 -2.08
N HIS A 173 -27.58 15.32 -2.38
CA HIS A 173 -26.75 15.96 -3.39
C HIS A 173 -25.24 15.91 -3.03
N ILE A 174 -24.89 16.07 -1.75
CA ILE A 174 -23.47 16.06 -1.29
C ILE A 174 -22.87 14.68 -1.41
N THR A 175 -23.61 13.67 -0.98
CA THR A 175 -23.15 12.27 -1.11
C THR A 175 -23.02 11.85 -2.56
N LEU A 176 -23.97 12.27 -3.42
CA LEU A 176 -23.88 12.02 -4.86
C LEU A 176 -22.61 12.66 -5.46
N ALA A 177 -22.29 13.91 -5.06
CA ALA A 177 -21.09 14.60 -5.51
C ALA A 177 -19.81 13.83 -5.08
N VAL A 178 -19.72 13.36 -3.83
CA VAL A 178 -18.59 12.57 -3.35
C VAL A 178 -18.47 11.24 -4.08
N VAL A 179 -19.57 10.51 -4.22
CA VAL A 179 -19.61 9.20 -4.93
C VAL A 179 -19.21 9.34 -6.40
N LEU A 180 -19.57 10.45 -7.06
CA LEU A 180 -19.17 10.72 -8.44
C LEU A 180 -17.73 11.17 -8.57
N LEU A 181 -17.19 11.92 -7.60
CA LEU A 181 -15.81 12.43 -7.64
C LEU A 181 -14.77 11.39 -7.19
N THR A 182 -15.13 10.44 -6.34
CA THR A 182 -14.20 9.38 -5.88
C THR A 182 -13.62 8.54 -7.02
N PRO A 183 -14.37 8.07 -8.03
CA PRO A 183 -13.82 7.36 -9.18
C PRO A 183 -12.82 8.20 -9.99
N LEU A 184 -12.97 9.53 -10.00
CA LEU A 184 -12.01 10.43 -10.66
C LEU A 184 -10.64 10.37 -10.00
N SER A 185 -10.58 10.39 -8.66
CA SER A 185 -9.35 10.23 -7.89
C SER A 185 -8.68 8.88 -8.18
N LEU A 186 -9.45 7.79 -8.22
CA LEU A 186 -8.95 6.46 -8.56
C LEU A 186 -8.44 6.37 -10.00
N ALA A 187 -9.13 6.99 -10.96
CA ALA A 187 -8.71 7.02 -12.36
C ALA A 187 -7.37 7.76 -12.52
N VAL A 188 -7.24 8.93 -11.92
CA VAL A 188 -5.99 9.71 -11.94
C VAL A 188 -4.84 8.93 -11.31
N SER A 189 -5.05 8.35 -10.14
CA SER A 189 -4.04 7.51 -9.45
C SER A 189 -3.62 6.31 -10.31
N THR A 190 -4.57 5.67 -10.99
CA THR A 190 -4.29 4.52 -11.87
C THR A 190 -3.46 4.91 -13.08
N VAL A 191 -3.75 6.06 -13.70
CA VAL A 191 -2.99 6.57 -14.85
C VAL A 191 -1.54 6.83 -14.46
N ILE A 192 -1.31 7.50 -13.33
CA ILE A 192 0.04 7.80 -12.83
C ILE A 192 0.77 6.51 -12.46
N ALA A 193 0.12 5.58 -11.76
CA ALA A 193 0.70 4.31 -11.38
C ALA A 193 1.15 3.47 -12.59
N ARG A 194 0.35 3.44 -13.67
CA ARG A 194 0.72 2.76 -14.92
C ARG A 194 1.93 3.42 -15.58
N GLY A 195 1.99 4.75 -15.59
CA GLY A 195 3.14 5.49 -16.10
C GLY A 195 4.41 5.18 -15.28
N SER A 196 4.32 5.24 -13.96
CA SER A 196 5.41 4.93 -13.04
C SER A 196 5.94 3.51 -13.23
N TYR A 197 5.05 2.52 -13.35
CA TYR A 197 5.44 1.11 -13.51
C TYR A 197 6.34 0.87 -14.71
N LYS A 198 6.09 1.52 -15.85
CA LYS A 198 6.91 1.40 -17.06
C LYS A 198 8.36 1.81 -16.79
N TYR A 199 8.55 2.97 -16.14
CA TYR A 199 9.89 3.51 -15.88
C TYR A 199 10.61 2.75 -14.77
N VAL A 200 9.91 2.32 -13.71
CA VAL A 200 10.46 1.49 -12.64
C VAL A 200 10.90 0.13 -13.19
N SER A 201 10.11 -0.50 -14.05
CA SER A 201 10.46 -1.78 -14.67
C SER A 201 11.71 -1.66 -15.56
N GLU A 202 11.84 -0.57 -16.32
CA GLU A 202 13.02 -0.33 -17.15
C GLU A 202 14.25 -0.01 -16.29
N GLN A 203 14.11 0.77 -15.24
CA GLN A 203 15.19 1.02 -14.27
C GLN A 203 15.70 -0.28 -13.65
N THR A 204 14.80 -1.16 -13.20
CA THR A 204 15.17 -2.46 -12.62
C THR A 204 15.93 -3.34 -13.63
N ARG A 205 15.48 -3.32 -14.92
CA ARG A 205 16.15 -4.05 -16.00
C ARG A 205 17.56 -3.55 -16.22
N VAL A 206 17.75 -2.24 -16.36
CA VAL A 206 19.06 -1.63 -16.60
C VAL A 206 19.95 -1.76 -15.37
N GLN A 207 19.40 -1.71 -14.16
CA GLN A 207 20.14 -1.99 -12.92
C GLN A 207 20.70 -3.42 -12.91
N GLY A 208 19.92 -4.38 -13.39
CA GLY A 208 20.39 -5.76 -13.59
C GLY A 208 21.54 -5.85 -14.60
N GLU A 209 21.52 -5.05 -15.67
CA GLU A 209 22.63 -4.98 -16.65
C GLU A 209 23.91 -4.40 -16.01
N VAL A 210 23.80 -3.32 -15.21
CA VAL A 210 24.94 -2.75 -14.47
C VAL A 210 25.56 -3.77 -13.54
N LEU A 211 24.71 -4.46 -12.74
CA LEU A 211 25.19 -5.49 -11.81
C LEU A 211 25.84 -6.68 -12.55
N GLY A 212 25.26 -7.12 -13.65
CA GLY A 212 25.82 -8.17 -14.50
C GLY A 212 27.19 -7.78 -15.05
N PHE A 213 27.30 -6.59 -15.62
CA PHE A 213 28.54 -6.03 -16.15
C PHE A 213 29.61 -5.91 -15.06
N ALA A 214 29.27 -5.31 -13.92
CA ALA A 214 30.21 -5.16 -12.81
C ALA A 214 30.73 -6.51 -12.28
N ASN A 215 29.84 -7.49 -12.13
CA ASN A 215 30.24 -8.83 -11.67
C ASN A 215 31.14 -9.54 -12.67
N GLU A 216 30.86 -9.43 -13.98
CA GLU A 216 31.66 -10.06 -15.04
C GLU A 216 33.10 -9.50 -15.03
N TYR A 217 33.23 -8.19 -15.02
CA TYR A 217 34.57 -7.55 -15.06
C TYR A 217 35.28 -7.64 -13.72
N ALA A 218 34.59 -7.60 -12.59
CA ALA A 218 35.21 -7.84 -11.28
C ALA A 218 35.79 -9.25 -11.16
N ALA A 219 35.05 -10.27 -11.66
CA ALA A 219 35.54 -11.66 -11.70
C ALA A 219 36.75 -11.84 -12.63
N ASN A 220 36.82 -11.06 -13.73
CA ASN A 220 37.86 -11.14 -14.74
C ASN A 220 38.91 -10.03 -14.64
N GLN A 221 39.03 -9.35 -13.48
CA GLN A 221 39.93 -8.20 -13.29
C GLN A 221 41.37 -8.46 -13.71
N LYS A 222 41.88 -9.70 -13.48
CA LYS A 222 43.23 -10.08 -13.89
C LYS A 222 43.41 -10.04 -15.41
N ALA A 223 42.40 -10.46 -16.16
CA ALA A 223 42.43 -10.41 -17.62
C ALA A 223 42.33 -8.97 -18.13
N VAL A 224 41.46 -8.14 -17.55
CA VAL A 224 41.32 -6.71 -17.89
C VAL A 224 42.68 -6.01 -17.77
N ARG A 225 43.40 -6.23 -16.66
CA ARG A 225 44.74 -5.64 -16.43
C ARG A 225 45.80 -6.24 -17.35
N ALA A 226 45.79 -7.56 -17.60
CA ALA A 226 46.77 -8.22 -18.46
C ALA A 226 46.69 -7.73 -19.91
N PHE A 227 45.50 -7.35 -20.39
CA PHE A 227 45.26 -6.85 -21.74
C PHE A 227 45.17 -5.30 -21.81
N ALA A 228 45.37 -4.58 -20.70
CA ALA A 228 45.24 -3.14 -20.59
C ALA A 228 43.93 -2.59 -21.21
N CYS A 229 42.81 -3.25 -20.88
CA CYS A 229 41.46 -2.92 -21.42
C CYS A 229 40.60 -2.09 -20.45
N GLU A 230 41.20 -1.44 -19.44
CA GLU A 230 40.49 -0.68 -18.40
C GLU A 230 39.62 0.44 -19.00
N ASP A 231 40.14 1.19 -19.95
CA ASP A 231 39.40 2.30 -20.58
C ASP A 231 38.18 1.81 -21.36
N MET A 232 38.30 0.68 -22.06
CA MET A 232 37.21 0.06 -22.78
C MET A 232 36.11 -0.41 -21.81
N VAL A 233 36.52 -1.02 -20.70
CA VAL A 233 35.54 -1.49 -19.65
C VAL A 233 34.85 -0.30 -18.98
N ASN A 234 35.63 0.75 -18.63
CA ASN A 234 35.09 1.97 -18.04
C ASN A 234 34.09 2.65 -19.01
N GLY A 235 34.39 2.73 -20.29
CA GLY A 235 33.50 3.27 -21.31
C GLY A 235 32.20 2.48 -21.44
N GLY A 236 32.28 1.15 -21.43
CA GLY A 236 31.10 0.29 -21.43
C GLY A 236 30.23 0.43 -20.17
N PHE A 237 30.87 0.56 -19.01
CA PHE A 237 30.16 0.82 -17.75
C PHE A 237 29.47 2.18 -17.77
N GLU A 238 30.14 3.24 -18.22
CA GLU A 238 29.60 4.61 -18.31
C GLU A 238 28.37 4.67 -19.19
N GLU A 239 28.37 3.96 -20.32
CA GLU A 239 27.19 3.88 -21.21
C GLU A 239 25.98 3.28 -20.51
N ILE A 240 26.15 2.14 -19.82
CA ILE A 240 25.04 1.48 -19.11
C ILE A 240 24.60 2.32 -17.91
N ASN A 241 25.54 2.92 -17.18
CA ASN A 241 25.28 3.76 -16.03
C ASN A 241 24.55 5.06 -16.42
N THR A 242 24.89 5.66 -17.54
CA THR A 242 24.18 6.82 -18.09
C THR A 242 22.72 6.46 -18.44
N ARG A 243 22.48 5.28 -19.03
CA ARG A 243 21.10 4.77 -19.26
C ARG A 243 20.37 4.58 -17.93
N LEU A 244 21.02 3.99 -16.93
CA LEU A 244 20.44 3.81 -15.60
C LEU A 244 20.04 5.14 -14.98
N GLY A 245 20.90 6.16 -15.08
CA GLY A 245 20.63 7.51 -14.58
C GLY A 245 19.37 8.12 -15.23
N LYS A 246 19.26 8.02 -16.57
CA LYS A 246 18.08 8.52 -17.30
C LYS A 246 16.79 7.80 -16.91
N CYS A 247 16.80 6.46 -16.87
CA CYS A 247 15.65 5.68 -16.47
C CYS A 247 15.29 5.91 -14.99
N GLY A 248 16.31 6.01 -14.13
CA GLY A 248 16.12 6.26 -12.70
C GLY A 248 15.50 7.63 -12.43
N LEU A 249 15.99 8.69 -13.10
CA LEU A 249 15.40 10.02 -13.00
C LEU A 249 13.94 10.03 -13.44
N ALA A 250 13.61 9.39 -14.56
CA ALA A 250 12.24 9.29 -15.01
C ALA A 250 11.36 8.52 -14.00
N ALA A 251 11.82 7.38 -13.50
CA ALA A 251 11.10 6.59 -12.49
C ALA A 251 10.87 7.39 -11.21
N GLN A 252 11.87 8.17 -10.76
CA GLN A 252 11.78 9.00 -9.57
C GLN A 252 10.79 10.16 -9.75
N ILE A 253 10.81 10.84 -10.91
CA ILE A 253 9.86 11.92 -11.22
C ILE A 253 8.43 11.39 -11.22
N TYR A 254 8.16 10.30 -11.94
CA TYR A 254 6.82 9.71 -11.98
C TYR A 254 6.37 9.20 -10.61
N GLY A 255 7.26 8.58 -9.84
CA GLY A 255 6.99 8.15 -8.47
C GLY A 255 6.69 9.32 -7.54
N ALA A 256 7.46 10.40 -7.63
CA ALA A 256 7.27 11.60 -6.82
C ALA A 256 5.97 12.35 -7.15
N LEU A 257 5.50 12.30 -8.42
CA LEU A 257 4.26 12.96 -8.84
C LEU A 257 2.98 12.30 -8.27
N VAL A 258 3.03 11.04 -7.86
CA VAL A 258 1.85 10.33 -7.31
C VAL A 258 1.22 11.11 -6.16
N ASN A 259 2.01 11.47 -5.16
CA ASN A 259 1.51 12.15 -3.96
C ASN A 259 0.99 13.58 -4.22
N PRO A 260 1.72 14.48 -4.91
CA PRO A 260 1.22 15.82 -5.20
C PRO A 260 -0.05 15.83 -6.03
N VAL A 261 -0.12 15.00 -7.09
CA VAL A 261 -1.29 14.96 -7.97
C VAL A 261 -2.51 14.39 -7.24
N THR A 262 -2.33 13.33 -6.45
CA THR A 262 -3.43 12.76 -5.65
C THR A 262 -3.92 13.78 -4.61
N ARG A 263 -3.01 14.50 -3.93
CA ARG A 263 -3.38 15.57 -3.00
C ARG A 263 -4.11 16.71 -3.69
N PHE A 264 -3.69 17.10 -4.88
CA PHE A 264 -4.35 18.15 -5.65
C PHE A 264 -5.79 17.76 -6.02
N VAL A 265 -6.00 16.53 -6.52
CA VAL A 265 -7.35 16.02 -6.81
C VAL A 265 -8.20 15.97 -5.55
N ASN A 266 -7.66 15.47 -4.44
CA ASN A 266 -8.36 15.43 -3.16
C ASN A 266 -8.70 16.83 -2.65
N ALA A 267 -7.82 17.83 -2.84
CA ALA A 267 -8.10 19.22 -2.47
C ALA A 267 -9.26 19.83 -3.29
N ILE A 268 -9.36 19.48 -4.58
CA ILE A 268 -10.51 19.88 -5.41
C ILE A 268 -11.80 19.24 -4.87
N ILE A 269 -11.78 17.95 -4.59
CA ILE A 269 -12.94 17.23 -4.03
C ILE A 269 -13.36 17.87 -2.70
N TYR A 270 -12.39 18.10 -1.82
CA TYR A 270 -12.61 18.76 -0.53
C TYR A 270 -13.23 20.16 -0.68
N ALA A 271 -12.72 20.98 -1.63
CA ALA A 271 -13.26 22.31 -1.91
C ALA A 271 -14.71 22.24 -2.43
N VAL A 272 -15.00 21.34 -3.36
CA VAL A 272 -16.37 21.15 -3.89
C VAL A 272 -17.33 20.71 -2.78
N VAL A 273 -16.95 19.73 -1.98
CA VAL A 273 -17.78 19.25 -0.85
C VAL A 273 -17.94 20.36 0.19
N GLY A 274 -16.87 21.12 0.48
CA GLY A 274 -16.90 22.24 1.40
C GLY A 274 -17.87 23.35 0.96
N VAL A 275 -17.83 23.75 -0.31
CA VAL A 275 -18.73 24.79 -0.87
C VAL A 275 -20.19 24.31 -0.86
N LEU A 276 -20.45 23.09 -1.38
CA LEU A 276 -21.80 22.54 -1.40
C LEU A 276 -22.37 22.34 0.01
N GLY A 277 -21.53 21.85 0.92
CA GLY A 277 -21.92 21.65 2.31
C GLY A 277 -22.12 22.96 3.08
N ALA A 278 -21.29 23.99 2.82
CA ALA A 278 -21.48 25.31 3.40
C ALA A 278 -22.80 25.97 2.92
N LEU A 279 -23.12 25.86 1.63
CA LEU A 279 -24.40 26.33 1.10
C LEU A 279 -25.58 25.58 1.71
N ALA A 280 -25.46 24.27 1.93
CA ALA A 280 -26.48 23.48 2.60
C ALA A 280 -26.62 23.86 4.10
N ALA A 281 -25.52 24.15 4.77
CA ALA A 281 -25.55 24.61 6.16
C ALA A 281 -26.22 25.99 6.30
N VAL A 282 -25.89 26.93 5.41
CA VAL A 282 -26.51 28.26 5.38
C VAL A 282 -28.01 28.16 5.06
N SER A 283 -28.41 27.25 4.18
CA SER A 283 -29.85 27.00 3.89
C SER A 283 -30.61 26.27 5.01
N GLY A 284 -29.92 25.86 6.09
CA GLY A 284 -30.51 25.13 7.21
C GLY A 284 -30.84 23.67 6.94
N THR A 285 -30.41 23.14 5.79
CA THR A 285 -30.67 21.74 5.40
C THR A 285 -29.61 20.75 5.94
N MET A 286 -28.53 21.25 6.53
CA MET A 286 -27.45 20.48 7.10
C MET A 286 -26.85 21.19 8.31
N SER A 287 -26.43 20.43 9.35
CA SER A 287 -25.71 21.02 10.48
C SER A 287 -24.22 21.26 10.16
N VAL A 288 -23.58 22.14 10.92
CA VAL A 288 -22.15 22.43 10.80
C VAL A 288 -21.32 21.20 11.18
N GLY A 289 -21.78 20.43 12.17
CA GLY A 289 -21.15 19.18 12.58
C GLY A 289 -21.24 18.12 11.49
N ALA A 290 -22.38 17.99 10.81
CA ALA A 290 -22.52 17.08 9.68
C ALA A 290 -21.58 17.48 8.52
N LEU A 291 -21.42 18.78 8.22
CA LEU A 291 -20.43 19.24 7.25
C LEU A 291 -19.01 18.85 7.65
N SER A 292 -18.62 19.06 8.91
CA SER A 292 -17.32 18.66 9.44
C SER A 292 -17.05 17.16 9.28
N MET A 293 -18.07 16.34 9.56
CA MET A 293 -18.02 14.89 9.38
C MET A 293 -17.80 14.51 7.91
N PHE A 294 -18.56 15.09 6.96
CA PHE A 294 -18.41 14.83 5.53
C PHE A 294 -17.04 15.23 5.00
N LEU A 295 -16.49 16.36 5.45
CA LEU A 295 -15.15 16.81 5.07
C LEU A 295 -14.05 15.89 5.61
N THR A 296 -14.30 15.22 6.72
CA THR A 296 -13.34 14.25 7.30
C THR A 296 -13.37 12.91 6.56
N TYR A 297 -14.51 12.46 6.07
CA TYR A 297 -14.66 11.24 5.27
C TYR A 297 -14.09 11.37 3.86
#